data_96da9c1790d4b768801fc8bc1aae0284
#
_entry.id   96da9c1790d4b768801fc8bc1aae0284
#
_cell.length_a   1.000
_cell.length_b   1.000
_cell.length_c   1.000
_cell.angle_alpha   90.00
_cell.angle_beta   90.00
_cell.angle_gamma   90.00
#
_symmetry.space_group_name_H-M   'P 1'
#
loop_
_entity.id
_entity.type
_entity.pdbx_description
1 polymer ?
#
loop_
_entity_poly.entity_id
_entity_poly.type
_entity_poly.pdbx_seq_one_letter_code
_entity_poly.pdbx_strand_id
1 'polypeptide(L)'
;MRVISGLYKGRQLKPARHLDIRPATDRVKETIFNVLQARIDFEDIAVLDLFSGTGSLGIEAASRGAAKVILIDDSEESIELIEENLDILKCGDVCKATETDALRFIDITKEKFDLIFADPPYAYEET
;
A
#
# COMPACT_ATOMS: atom_id res chain seq x y z
N MET A 1 -5.37 -4.30 -12.42
CA MET A 1 -4.64 -4.40 -11.14
C MET A 1 -5.32 -5.43 -10.26
N ARG A 2 -4.57 -6.32 -9.66
CA ARG A 2 -5.13 -7.41 -8.87
C ARG A 2 -4.22 -7.78 -7.70
N VAL A 3 -4.83 -8.49 -6.72
CA VAL A 3 -4.07 -9.07 -5.61
C VAL A 3 -3.44 -10.38 -6.08
N ILE A 4 -2.16 -10.57 -5.77
CA ILE A 4 -1.39 -11.71 -6.27
C ILE A 4 -1.56 -12.96 -5.39
N SER A 5 -1.52 -12.81 -4.08
CA SER A 5 -1.52 -13.94 -3.16
C SER A 5 -2.24 -13.60 -1.85
N GLY A 6 -2.50 -14.60 -1.04
CA GLY A 6 -3.08 -14.44 0.28
C GLY A 6 -4.59 -14.49 0.30
N LEU A 7 -5.18 -13.87 1.30
CA LEU A 7 -6.62 -13.92 1.57
C LEU A 7 -7.47 -13.43 0.40
N TYR A 8 -7.00 -12.40 -0.30
CA TYR A 8 -7.72 -11.78 -1.41
C TYR A 8 -7.17 -12.15 -2.79
N LYS A 9 -6.43 -13.24 -2.88
CA LYS A 9 -5.78 -13.68 -4.13
C LYS A 9 -6.74 -13.65 -5.32
N GLY A 10 -6.30 -13.02 -6.40
CA GLY A 10 -7.05 -12.95 -7.66
C GLY A 10 -8.12 -11.88 -7.72
N ARG A 11 -8.40 -11.20 -6.60
CA ARG A 11 -9.42 -10.13 -6.59
C ARG A 11 -8.94 -8.96 -7.43
N GLN A 12 -9.84 -8.43 -8.25
CA GLN A 12 -9.57 -7.27 -9.07
C GLN A 12 -9.74 -5.98 -8.28
N LEU A 13 -8.85 -5.03 -8.52
CA LEU A 13 -8.89 -3.72 -7.91
C LEU A 13 -9.12 -2.67 -9.00
N LYS A 14 -9.71 -1.53 -8.63
CA LYS A 14 -9.89 -0.42 -9.56
C LYS A 14 -8.54 0.18 -9.92
N PRO A 15 -8.25 0.38 -11.23
CA PRO A 15 -7.00 0.98 -11.65
C PRO A 15 -7.05 2.50 -11.58
N ALA A 16 -5.87 3.13 -11.61
CA ALA A 16 -5.72 4.58 -11.59
C ALA A 16 -5.85 5.17 -13.00
N ARG A 17 -7.07 5.20 -13.55
CA ARG A 17 -7.30 5.59 -14.94
C ARG A 17 -6.99 7.06 -15.25
N HIS A 18 -7.26 7.94 -14.30
CA HIS A 18 -7.16 9.39 -14.50
C HIS A 18 -6.08 10.02 -13.64
N LEU A 19 -5.31 9.21 -12.96
CA LEU A 19 -4.23 9.69 -12.10
C LEU A 19 -2.89 9.45 -12.80
N ASP A 20 -1.98 10.40 -12.64
CA ASP A 20 -0.62 10.24 -13.16
C ASP A 20 0.19 9.34 -12.22
N ILE A 21 -0.31 8.12 -12.05
CA ILE A 21 0.25 7.11 -11.18
C ILE A 21 0.56 5.86 -11.98
N ARG A 22 1.75 5.33 -11.80
CA ARG A 22 2.13 4.05 -12.37
C ARG A 22 2.11 3.00 -11.27
N PRO A 23 1.10 2.14 -11.21
CA PRO A 23 1.10 1.06 -10.24
C PRO A 23 2.20 0.06 -10.57
N ALA A 24 2.71 -0.62 -9.57
CA ALA A 24 3.62 -1.73 -9.79
C ALA A 24 2.91 -2.79 -10.62
N THR A 25 3.59 -3.33 -11.64
CA THR A 25 3.05 -4.44 -12.42
C THR A 25 2.93 -5.67 -11.52
N ASP A 26 2.10 -6.61 -11.93
CA ASP A 26 1.95 -7.88 -11.19
C ASP A 26 3.30 -8.56 -10.99
N ARG A 27 4.14 -8.54 -12.01
CA ARG A 27 5.46 -9.18 -11.96
C ARG A 27 6.39 -8.50 -10.95
N VAL A 28 6.42 -7.16 -10.96
CA VAL A 28 7.25 -6.39 -10.03
C VAL A 28 6.77 -6.62 -8.60
N LYS A 29 5.47 -6.54 -8.39
CA LYS A 29 4.87 -6.77 -7.08
C LYS A 29 5.17 -8.18 -6.57
N GLU A 30 5.02 -9.18 -7.41
CA GLU A 30 5.34 -10.56 -7.06
C GLU A 30 6.81 -10.72 -6.67
N THR A 31 7.71 -10.10 -7.43
CA THR A 31 9.14 -10.13 -7.13
C THR A 31 9.46 -9.51 -5.76
N ILE A 32 8.88 -8.34 -5.48
CA ILE A 32 9.07 -7.65 -4.19
C ILE A 32 8.64 -8.56 -3.04
N PHE A 33 7.43 -9.11 -3.14
CA PHE A 33 6.89 -9.92 -2.05
C PHE A 33 7.57 -11.28 -1.91
N ASN A 34 8.06 -11.85 -3.00
CA ASN A 34 8.84 -13.08 -2.93
C ASN A 34 10.15 -12.88 -2.15
N VAL A 35 10.84 -11.76 -2.40
CA VAL A 35 12.05 -11.40 -1.66
C VAL A 35 11.72 -11.18 -0.18
N LEU A 36 10.66 -10.44 0.10
CA LEU A 36 10.27 -10.14 1.48
C LEU A 36 9.85 -11.41 2.24
N GLN A 37 9.09 -12.29 1.62
CA GLN A 37 8.63 -13.53 2.27
C GLN A 37 9.77 -14.47 2.64
N ALA A 38 10.90 -14.36 1.96
CA ALA A 38 12.09 -15.13 2.33
C ALA A 38 12.76 -14.61 3.61
N ARG A 39 12.39 -13.41 4.05
CA ARG A 39 13.06 -12.73 5.18
C ARG A 39 12.16 -12.46 6.36
N ILE A 40 10.86 -12.25 6.12
CA ILE A 40 9.89 -11.91 7.17
C ILE A 40 8.62 -12.72 6.99
N ASP A 41 7.93 -12.92 8.11
CA ASP A 41 6.59 -13.50 8.11
C ASP A 41 5.60 -12.32 8.10
N PHE A 42 4.69 -12.28 7.13
CA PHE A 42 3.68 -11.22 7.05
C PHE A 42 2.58 -11.35 8.10
N GLU A 43 2.44 -12.49 8.73
CA GLU A 43 1.37 -12.71 9.70
C GLU A 43 1.49 -11.78 10.89
N ASP A 44 0.43 -11.05 11.17
CA ASP A 44 0.29 -10.15 12.33
C ASP A 44 1.23 -8.94 12.38
N ILE A 45 1.92 -8.59 11.29
CA ILE A 45 2.79 -7.41 11.29
C ILE A 45 2.03 -6.11 11.04
N ALA A 46 2.68 -5.00 11.41
CA ALA A 46 2.21 -3.66 11.08
C ALA A 46 3.01 -3.11 9.89
N VAL A 47 2.31 -2.59 8.89
CA VAL A 47 2.90 -2.13 7.63
C VAL A 47 2.54 -0.67 7.38
N LEU A 48 3.52 0.09 6.93
CA LEU A 48 3.31 1.46 6.47
C LEU A 48 3.65 1.55 4.99
N ASP A 49 2.72 2.07 4.20
CA ASP A 49 2.90 2.28 2.77
C ASP A 49 2.91 3.80 2.52
N LEU A 50 4.10 4.38 2.46
CA LEU A 50 4.29 5.79 2.12
C LEU A 50 4.20 5.93 0.61
N PHE A 51 3.69 7.07 0.13
CA PHE A 51 3.49 7.31 -1.31
C PHE A 51 2.68 6.18 -1.95
N SER A 52 1.56 5.85 -1.32
CA SER A 52 0.78 4.65 -1.65
C SER A 52 0.24 4.57 -3.08
N GLY A 53 -0.05 5.72 -3.69
CA GLY A 53 -0.58 5.77 -5.04
C GLY A 53 -1.90 5.02 -5.18
N THR A 54 -1.86 3.84 -5.78
CA THR A 54 -3.03 2.98 -5.94
C THR A 54 -3.34 2.13 -4.72
N GLY A 55 -2.43 2.06 -3.76
CA GLY A 55 -2.54 1.20 -2.60
C GLY A 55 -2.13 -0.24 -2.84
N SER A 56 -1.62 -0.54 -4.02
CA SER A 56 -1.36 -1.93 -4.43
C SER A 56 -0.42 -2.69 -3.49
N LEU A 57 0.67 -2.05 -3.03
CA LEU A 57 1.63 -2.73 -2.15
C LEU A 57 1.07 -2.95 -0.75
N GLY A 58 0.44 -1.93 -0.16
CA GLY A 58 -0.16 -2.07 1.16
C GLY A 58 -1.29 -3.09 1.18
N ILE A 59 -2.13 -3.08 0.16
CA ILE A 59 -3.22 -4.04 0.04
C ILE A 59 -2.68 -5.47 -0.09
N GLU A 60 -1.60 -5.64 -0.86
CA GLU A 60 -0.97 -6.95 -0.99
C GLU A 60 -0.46 -7.46 0.37
N ALA A 61 0.15 -6.59 1.17
CA ALA A 61 0.62 -6.95 2.51
C ALA A 61 -0.55 -7.37 3.41
N ALA A 62 -1.67 -6.66 3.35
CA ALA A 62 -2.86 -7.02 4.09
C ALA A 62 -3.37 -8.40 3.67
N SER A 63 -3.37 -8.67 2.37
CA SER A 63 -3.81 -9.97 1.84
C SER A 63 -2.93 -11.12 2.35
N ARG A 64 -1.66 -10.86 2.60
CA ARG A 64 -0.72 -11.88 3.05
C ARG A 64 -0.66 -12.06 4.56
N GLY A 65 -1.48 -11.33 5.31
CA GLY A 65 -1.64 -11.59 6.73
C GLY A 65 -1.34 -10.43 7.67
N ALA A 66 -0.92 -9.26 7.17
CA ALA A 66 -0.63 -8.12 8.02
C ALA A 66 -1.85 -7.76 8.88
N ALA A 67 -1.61 -7.47 10.15
CA ALA A 67 -2.67 -7.11 11.09
C ALA A 67 -3.09 -5.66 10.94
N LYS A 68 -2.19 -4.80 10.49
CA LYS A 68 -2.44 -3.37 10.35
C LYS A 68 -1.64 -2.82 9.18
N VAL A 69 -2.33 -2.07 8.30
CA VAL A 69 -1.69 -1.41 7.16
C VAL A 69 -2.16 0.03 7.11
N ILE A 70 -1.23 0.96 7.18
CA ILE A 70 -1.49 2.40 7.00
C ILE A 70 -0.99 2.81 5.62
N LEU A 71 -1.87 3.38 4.81
CA LEU A 71 -1.56 3.81 3.46
C LEU A 71 -1.60 5.34 3.41
N ILE A 72 -0.48 5.94 3.05
CA ILE A 72 -0.30 7.39 3.06
C ILE A 72 -0.10 7.90 1.64
N ASP A 73 -0.81 8.95 1.28
CA ASP A 73 -0.59 9.68 0.04
C ASP A 73 -1.06 11.11 0.23
N ASP A 74 -0.46 12.06 -0.46
CA ASP A 74 -0.85 13.47 -0.36
C ASP A 74 -1.92 13.87 -1.38
N SER A 75 -2.30 12.97 -2.27
CA SER A 75 -3.31 13.18 -3.31
C SER A 75 -4.67 12.72 -2.84
N GLU A 76 -5.65 13.63 -2.84
CA GLU A 76 -7.04 13.30 -2.53
C GLU A 76 -7.57 12.21 -3.47
N GLU A 77 -7.24 12.31 -4.76
CA GLU A 77 -7.70 11.33 -5.76
C GLU A 77 -7.13 9.94 -5.48
N SER A 78 -5.87 9.86 -5.07
CA SER A 78 -5.25 8.59 -4.69
C SER A 78 -5.94 7.98 -3.48
N ILE A 79 -6.23 8.80 -2.46
CA ILE A 79 -6.90 8.32 -1.26
C ILE A 79 -8.31 7.83 -1.57
N GLU A 80 -9.05 8.54 -2.42
CA GLU A 80 -10.38 8.09 -2.85
C GLU A 80 -10.32 6.74 -3.55
N LEU A 81 -9.35 6.55 -4.44
CA LEU A 81 -9.16 5.28 -5.14
C LEU A 81 -8.80 4.16 -4.16
N ILE A 82 -7.89 4.43 -3.24
CA ILE A 82 -7.51 3.46 -2.22
C ILE A 82 -8.73 3.05 -1.40
N GLU A 83 -9.51 4.02 -0.94
CA GLU A 83 -10.71 3.73 -0.15
C GLU A 83 -11.74 2.91 -0.91
N GLU A 84 -11.92 3.17 -2.21
CA GLU A 84 -12.78 2.33 -3.04
C GLU A 84 -12.29 0.89 -3.09
N ASN A 85 -10.98 0.70 -3.22
CA ASN A 85 -10.41 -0.65 -3.24
C ASN A 85 -10.51 -1.34 -1.89
N LEU A 86 -10.35 -0.61 -0.79
CA LEU A 86 -10.56 -1.17 0.54
C LEU A 86 -12.01 -1.62 0.74
N ASP A 87 -12.96 -0.87 0.20
CA ASP A 87 -14.38 -1.25 0.25
C ASP A 87 -14.67 -2.50 -0.56
N ILE A 88 -14.07 -2.61 -1.76
CA ILE A 88 -14.23 -3.79 -2.61
C ILE A 88 -13.80 -5.04 -1.87
N LEU A 89 -12.67 -4.97 -1.16
CA LEU A 89 -12.12 -6.10 -0.43
C LEU A 89 -12.70 -6.26 0.98
N LYS A 90 -13.43 -5.25 1.46
CA LYS A 90 -13.97 -5.22 2.83
C LYS A 90 -12.88 -5.39 3.89
N CYS A 91 -11.76 -4.71 3.69
CA CYS A 91 -10.59 -4.80 4.57
C CYS A 91 -10.33 -3.54 5.41
N GLY A 92 -11.34 -2.71 5.61
CA GLY A 92 -11.20 -1.47 6.37
C GLY A 92 -10.88 -1.64 7.85
N ASP A 93 -11.01 -2.85 8.38
CA ASP A 93 -10.59 -3.18 9.74
C ASP A 93 -9.07 -3.37 9.87
N VAL A 94 -8.40 -3.68 8.77
CA VAL A 94 -6.95 -3.88 8.71
C VAL A 94 -6.25 -2.66 8.09
N CYS A 95 -6.82 -2.11 7.04
CA CYS A 95 -6.21 -1.06 6.23
C CYS A 95 -6.87 0.29 6.48
N LYS A 96 -6.04 1.32 6.63
CA LYS A 96 -6.51 2.70 6.76
C LYS A 96 -5.74 3.60 5.81
N ALA A 97 -6.45 4.35 4.99
CA ALA A 97 -5.86 5.34 4.09
C ALA A 97 -5.92 6.73 4.74
N THR A 98 -4.84 7.47 4.65
CA THR A 98 -4.77 8.81 5.23
C THR A 98 -4.13 9.78 4.24
N GLU A 99 -4.82 10.86 3.95
CA GLU A 99 -4.31 11.92 3.09
C GLU A 99 -3.41 12.84 3.90
N THR A 100 -2.12 12.74 3.66
CA THR A 100 -1.13 13.60 4.32
C THR A 100 0.20 13.49 3.59
N ASP A 101 1.09 14.45 3.83
CA ASP A 101 2.46 14.38 3.34
C ASP A 101 3.23 13.28 4.08
N ALA A 102 3.99 12.49 3.34
CA ALA A 102 4.74 11.36 3.89
C ALA A 102 5.74 11.78 4.96
N LEU A 103 6.49 12.86 4.71
CA LEU A 103 7.49 13.34 5.67
C LEU A 103 6.82 13.86 6.94
N ARG A 104 5.70 14.55 6.80
CA ARG A 104 4.95 15.02 7.95
C ARG A 104 4.44 13.85 8.79
N PHE A 105 3.94 12.81 8.14
CA PHE A 105 3.47 11.63 8.86
C PHE A 105 4.60 10.99 9.68
N ILE A 106 5.77 10.84 9.07
CA ILE A 106 6.94 10.27 9.75
C ILE A 106 7.32 11.09 10.97
N ASP A 107 7.26 12.42 10.84
CA ASP A 107 7.64 13.31 11.94
C ASP A 107 6.71 13.25 13.13
N ILE A 108 5.41 13.03 12.89
CA ILE A 108 4.41 13.14 13.96
C ILE A 108 3.92 11.79 14.46
N THR A 109 4.10 10.71 13.70
CA THR A 109 3.60 9.40 14.13
C THR A 109 4.39 8.86 15.31
N LYS A 110 3.68 8.26 16.24
CA LYS A 110 4.26 7.53 17.37
C LYS A 110 4.15 6.02 17.18
N GLU A 111 3.54 5.61 16.06
CA GLU A 111 3.37 4.21 15.76
C GLU A 111 4.66 3.58 15.26
N LYS A 112 4.83 2.31 15.54
CA LYS A 112 5.97 1.53 15.06
C LYS A 112 5.48 0.55 14.00
N PHE A 113 6.31 0.34 12.99
CA PHE A 113 5.98 -0.55 11.87
C PHE A 113 7.08 -1.59 11.69
N ASP A 114 6.68 -2.79 11.31
CA ASP A 114 7.59 -3.87 11.01
C ASP A 114 8.13 -3.80 9.58
N LEU A 115 7.36 -3.19 8.69
CA LEU A 115 7.72 -3.05 7.28
C LEU A 115 7.24 -1.71 6.77
N ILE A 116 8.08 -1.01 6.02
CA ILE A 116 7.75 0.28 5.41
C ILE A 116 8.06 0.21 3.93
N PHE A 117 7.05 0.47 3.08
CA PHE A 117 7.25 0.71 1.67
C PHE A 117 7.40 2.21 1.44
N ALA A 118 8.39 2.61 0.68
CA ALA A 118 8.62 4.02 0.35
C ALA A 118 9.11 4.13 -1.10
N ASP A 119 8.20 4.45 -2.01
CA ASP A 119 8.49 4.61 -3.43
C ASP A 119 8.07 6.02 -3.87
N PRO A 120 8.90 7.05 -3.54
CA PRO A 120 8.55 8.43 -3.86
C PRO A 120 8.53 8.70 -5.36
N PRO A 121 7.70 9.66 -5.83
CA PRO A 121 7.71 10.05 -7.23
C PRO A 121 9.02 10.75 -7.59
N TYR A 122 9.42 10.67 -8.86
CA TYR A 122 10.68 11.25 -9.31
C TYR A 122 10.82 12.74 -9.01
N ALA A 123 9.75 13.50 -9.15
CA ALA A 123 9.78 14.93 -8.88
C ALA A 123 10.14 15.25 -7.42
N TYR A 124 9.88 14.31 -6.53
CA TYR A 124 10.17 14.46 -5.11
C TYR A 124 11.67 14.38 -4.81
N GLU A 125 12.39 13.60 -5.60
CA GLU A 125 13.81 13.36 -5.41
C GLU A 125 14.69 14.55 -5.74
N GLU A 126 14.19 15.48 -6.55
CA GLU A 126 14.96 16.63 -7.01
C GLU A 126 15.01 17.78 -6.00
N THR A 127 14.27 17.66 -4.95
CA THR A 127 14.25 18.65 -3.90
C THR A 127 15.20 18.30 -2.78
#